data_31fc8f886c7159edc82dc0ecefaacffe
#
_entry.id   31fc8f886c7159edc82dc0ecefaacffe
#
_cell.length_a   1.000
_cell.length_b   1.000
_cell.length_c   1.000
_cell.angle_alpha   90.00
_cell.angle_beta   90.00
_cell.angle_gamma   90.00
#
_symmetry.space_group_name_H-M   'P 1'
#
loop_
_entity.id
_entity.type
_entity.pdbx_description
1 polymer ?
#
loop_
_entity_poly.entity_id
_entity_poly.type
_entity_poly.pdbx_seq_one_letter_code
_entity_poly.pdbx_strand_id
1 'polypeptide(L)'
;TATFMIAGDRCTRACGFCAVSTAKPLPLESDEPTRVAEATFRMKLKHVVITAVARDDLKDGGATHFQETIEAVRRRNPEIVIEVLVPDFLDKDESLQKVLDAWPEIFNHNMETVRRLTPQVRSRAAYDRSLSVLRKVKERGVGIIHTKSGIMLGLGETEEELFESMRDLRN
;
A
#
# COMPACT_ATOMS: atom_id res chain seq x y z
N THR A 1 -2.23 12.99 -11.93
CA THR A 1 -1.88 11.86 -11.07
C THR A 1 -0.92 10.93 -11.78
N ALA A 2 0.06 10.39 -11.08
CA ALA A 2 0.88 9.28 -11.52
C ALA A 2 1.10 8.32 -10.35
N THR A 3 1.39 7.05 -10.68
CA THR A 3 1.73 6.02 -9.70
C THR A 3 3.19 5.62 -9.89
N PHE A 4 3.96 5.62 -8.80
CA PHE A 4 5.32 5.11 -8.75
C PHE A 4 5.35 3.83 -7.93
N MET A 5 5.92 2.78 -8.51
CA MET A 5 6.21 1.55 -7.78
C MET A 5 7.65 1.62 -7.28
N ILE A 6 7.81 1.59 -5.97
CA ILE A 6 9.10 1.67 -5.27
C ILE A 6 9.53 0.31 -4.71
N ALA A 7 10.72 0.24 -4.16
CA ALA A 7 11.32 -0.97 -3.56
C ALA A 7 11.59 -2.09 -4.56
N GLY A 8 11.75 -1.73 -5.85
CA GLY A 8 12.06 -2.65 -6.93
C GLY A 8 10.84 -3.28 -7.60
N ASP A 9 11.11 -4.28 -8.45
CA ASP A 9 10.13 -4.92 -9.34
C ASP A 9 9.89 -6.41 -9.02
N ARG A 10 10.40 -6.91 -7.88
CA ARG A 10 10.30 -8.32 -7.47
C ARG A 10 9.61 -8.45 -6.14
N CYS A 11 8.49 -9.16 -6.13
CA CYS A 11 7.63 -9.32 -4.98
C CYS A 11 7.93 -10.62 -4.22
N THR A 12 7.92 -10.57 -2.89
CA THR A 12 8.04 -11.76 -2.04
C THR A 12 6.76 -12.60 -1.99
N ARG A 13 5.67 -12.11 -2.60
CA ARG A 13 4.36 -12.79 -2.64
C ARG A 13 3.93 -13.06 -4.08
N ALA A 14 3.18 -14.17 -4.26
CA ALA A 14 2.67 -14.60 -5.56
C ALA A 14 1.13 -14.57 -5.55
N CYS A 15 0.55 -13.38 -5.65
CA CYS A 15 -0.91 -13.24 -5.77
C CYS A 15 -1.36 -13.67 -7.17
N GLY A 16 -2.46 -14.45 -7.26
CA GLY A 16 -2.91 -15.07 -8.50
C GLY A 16 -3.32 -14.10 -9.62
N PHE A 17 -3.61 -12.85 -9.29
CA PHE A 17 -3.99 -11.80 -10.24
C PHE A 17 -2.81 -10.91 -10.67
N CYS A 18 -1.64 -11.04 -10.03
CA CYS A 18 -0.53 -10.09 -10.19
C CYS A 18 0.53 -10.64 -11.15
N ALA A 19 0.93 -9.81 -12.12
CA ALA A 19 1.97 -10.16 -13.10
C ALA A 19 3.40 -9.74 -12.66
N VAL A 20 3.58 -9.23 -11.44
CA VAL A 20 4.89 -8.84 -10.91
C VAL A 20 5.77 -10.09 -10.70
N SER A 21 7.05 -9.96 -11.03
CA SER A 21 8.05 -11.04 -10.86
C SER A 21 8.16 -11.47 -9.39
N THR A 22 8.21 -12.78 -9.15
CA THR A 22 8.42 -13.39 -7.82
C THR A 22 9.84 -13.90 -7.61
N ALA A 23 10.79 -13.46 -8.45
CA ALA A 23 12.22 -13.76 -8.27
C ALA A 23 12.73 -13.11 -6.97
N LYS A 24 13.92 -13.53 -6.52
CA LYS A 24 14.55 -12.96 -5.32
C LYS A 24 14.68 -11.43 -5.45
N PRO A 25 14.15 -10.65 -4.51
CA PRO A 25 14.27 -9.20 -4.54
C PRO A 25 15.72 -8.71 -4.53
N LEU A 26 15.95 -7.60 -5.20
CA LEU A 26 17.22 -6.89 -5.16
C LEU A 26 17.31 -5.98 -3.92
N PRO A 27 18.51 -5.54 -3.51
CA PRO A 27 18.66 -4.50 -2.50
C PRO A 27 17.87 -3.25 -2.86
N LEU A 28 17.43 -2.50 -1.86
CA LEU A 28 16.82 -1.18 -2.07
C LEU A 28 17.85 -0.20 -2.64
N GLU A 29 17.40 0.66 -3.54
CA GLU A 29 18.21 1.74 -4.10
C GLU A 29 18.06 2.98 -3.20
N SER A 30 19.14 3.42 -2.58
CA SER A 30 19.11 4.54 -1.62
C SER A 30 18.74 5.90 -2.23
N ASP A 31 18.88 6.07 -3.54
CA ASP A 31 18.54 7.27 -4.27
C ASP A 31 17.11 7.26 -4.85
N GLU A 32 16.39 6.14 -4.76
CA GLU A 32 15.03 6.00 -5.30
C GLU A 32 14.05 7.06 -4.71
N PRO A 33 14.04 7.37 -3.39
CA PRO A 33 13.20 8.42 -2.84
C PRO A 33 13.43 9.79 -3.51
N THR A 34 14.67 10.14 -3.77
CA THR A 34 15.04 11.40 -4.43
C THR A 34 14.61 11.41 -5.90
N ARG A 35 14.78 10.30 -6.62
CA ARG A 35 14.35 10.17 -8.02
C ARG A 35 12.84 10.29 -8.16
N VAL A 36 12.06 9.67 -7.26
CA VAL A 36 10.60 9.77 -7.24
C VAL A 36 10.16 11.20 -6.97
N ALA A 37 10.78 11.88 -6.01
CA ALA A 37 10.49 13.28 -5.70
C ALA A 37 10.76 14.21 -6.89
N GLU A 38 11.88 14.03 -7.58
CA GLU A 38 12.24 14.85 -8.75
C GLU A 38 11.34 14.53 -9.95
N ALA A 39 11.00 13.25 -10.20
CA ALA A 39 10.06 12.87 -11.24
C ALA A 39 8.69 13.50 -11.02
N THR A 40 8.19 13.46 -9.78
CA THR A 40 6.94 14.09 -9.36
C THR A 40 6.93 15.58 -9.67
N PHE A 41 8.05 16.28 -9.35
CA PHE A 41 8.21 17.71 -9.61
C PHE A 41 8.22 18.02 -11.11
N ARG A 42 9.04 17.32 -11.89
CA ARG A 42 9.14 17.53 -13.35
C ARG A 42 7.83 17.29 -14.08
N MET A 43 7.06 16.30 -13.63
CA MET A 43 5.73 15.99 -14.16
C MET A 43 4.66 16.99 -13.70
N LYS A 44 4.97 17.93 -12.81
CA LYS A 44 4.05 18.92 -12.24
C LYS A 44 2.78 18.28 -11.65
N LEU A 45 2.96 17.18 -10.94
CA LEU A 45 1.83 16.43 -10.37
C LEU A 45 1.21 17.22 -9.21
N LYS A 46 -0.13 17.16 -9.11
CA LYS A 46 -0.90 17.63 -7.95
C LYS A 46 -1.26 16.48 -7.00
N HIS A 47 -1.17 15.26 -7.48
CA HIS A 47 -1.45 14.04 -6.73
C HIS A 47 -0.52 12.93 -7.22
N VAL A 48 0.13 12.25 -6.30
CA VAL A 48 1.01 11.12 -6.56
C VAL A 48 0.57 9.91 -5.76
N VAL A 49 0.62 8.73 -6.39
CA VAL A 49 0.43 7.45 -5.71
C VAL A 49 1.78 6.76 -5.59
N ILE A 50 2.16 6.41 -4.36
CA ILE A 50 3.38 5.65 -4.07
C ILE A 50 2.95 4.25 -3.67
N THR A 51 3.34 3.26 -4.44
CA THR A 51 3.07 1.85 -4.14
C THR A 51 4.36 1.04 -4.13
N ALA A 52 4.33 -0.16 -3.60
CA ALA A 52 5.48 -1.05 -3.61
C ALA A 52 5.05 -2.50 -3.81
N VAL A 53 5.99 -3.32 -4.26
CA VAL A 53 5.91 -4.77 -4.11
C VAL A 53 5.98 -5.15 -2.63
N ALA A 54 5.46 -6.33 -2.24
CA ALA A 54 5.69 -6.82 -0.89
C ALA A 54 7.17 -7.20 -0.72
N ARG A 55 7.76 -6.75 0.36
CA ARG A 55 9.17 -6.94 0.74
C ARG A 55 9.25 -7.63 2.12
N ASP A 56 8.61 -8.82 2.23
CA ASP A 56 8.64 -9.61 3.46
C ASP A 56 10.06 -10.09 3.84
N ASP A 57 11.01 -9.94 2.93
CA ASP A 57 12.44 -10.17 3.13
C ASP A 57 13.12 -9.09 3.97
N LEU A 58 12.52 -7.90 4.04
CA LEU A 58 13.03 -6.79 4.87
C LEU A 58 12.43 -6.84 6.28
N LYS A 59 13.21 -6.44 7.26
CA LYS A 59 12.79 -6.46 8.67
C LYS A 59 11.48 -5.70 8.90
N ASP A 60 11.30 -4.56 8.24
CA ASP A 60 10.13 -3.69 8.35
C ASP A 60 9.18 -3.76 7.15
N GLY A 61 9.38 -4.74 6.24
CA GLY A 61 8.56 -4.88 5.05
C GLY A 61 8.66 -3.73 4.04
N GLY A 62 9.69 -2.89 4.14
CA GLY A 62 9.91 -1.72 3.29
C GLY A 62 9.26 -0.43 3.83
N ALA A 63 8.77 -0.41 5.06
CA ALA A 63 8.08 0.75 5.64
C ALA A 63 8.99 1.98 5.74
N THR A 64 10.25 1.82 6.11
CA THR A 64 11.23 2.92 6.12
C THR A 64 11.41 3.53 4.74
N HIS A 65 11.45 2.71 3.70
CA HIS A 65 11.57 3.18 2.32
C HIS A 65 10.34 3.96 1.84
N PHE A 66 9.14 3.56 2.28
CA PHE A 66 7.92 4.36 2.09
C PHE A 66 8.04 5.72 2.79
N GLN A 67 8.42 5.73 4.05
CA GLN A 67 8.59 6.95 4.85
C GLN A 67 9.56 7.92 4.16
N GLU A 68 10.76 7.46 3.81
CA GLU A 68 11.79 8.27 3.12
C GLU A 68 11.29 8.83 1.79
N THR A 69 10.52 8.02 1.03
CA THR A 69 9.96 8.45 -0.25
C THR A 69 8.89 9.53 -0.07
N ILE A 70 7.95 9.34 0.88
CA ILE A 70 6.92 10.33 1.20
C ILE A 70 7.56 11.66 1.61
N GLU A 71 8.54 11.61 2.53
CA GLU A 71 9.25 12.79 3.02
C GLU A 71 10.04 13.50 1.90
N ALA A 72 10.71 12.75 1.02
CA ALA A 72 11.43 13.31 -0.11
C ALA A 72 10.47 14.01 -1.11
N VAL A 73 9.35 13.35 -1.43
CA VAL A 73 8.31 13.91 -2.30
C VAL A 73 7.72 15.17 -1.70
N ARG A 74 7.40 15.18 -0.41
CA ARG A 74 6.84 16.34 0.30
C ARG A 74 7.81 17.51 0.34
N ARG A 75 9.08 17.27 0.67
CA ARG A 75 10.11 18.34 0.67
C ARG A 75 10.25 19.01 -0.69
N ARG A 76 10.19 18.23 -1.77
CA ARG A 76 10.35 18.73 -3.13
C ARG A 76 9.08 19.36 -3.71
N ASN A 77 7.90 18.94 -3.21
CA ASN A 77 6.57 19.28 -3.70
C ASN A 77 5.63 19.56 -2.50
N PRO A 78 5.74 20.72 -1.81
CA PRO A 78 5.07 20.94 -0.51
C PRO A 78 3.54 20.83 -0.53
N GLU A 79 2.90 21.13 -1.66
CA GLU A 79 1.42 21.18 -1.78
C GLU A 79 0.83 19.92 -2.47
N ILE A 80 1.66 18.89 -2.69
CA ILE A 80 1.19 17.69 -3.37
C ILE A 80 0.35 16.82 -2.44
N VAL A 81 -0.72 16.24 -2.97
CA VAL A 81 -1.46 15.17 -2.31
C VAL A 81 -0.72 13.85 -2.51
N ILE A 82 -0.37 13.17 -1.43
CA ILE A 82 0.34 11.89 -1.44
C ILE A 82 -0.64 10.79 -1.04
N GLU A 83 -0.86 9.85 -1.94
CA GLU A 83 -1.54 8.59 -1.68
C GLU A 83 -0.50 7.48 -1.59
N VAL A 84 -0.62 6.61 -0.60
CA VAL A 84 0.17 5.39 -0.53
C VAL A 84 -0.71 4.17 -0.74
N LEU A 85 -0.22 3.18 -1.49
CA LEU A 85 -0.82 1.86 -1.58
C LEU A 85 0.18 0.84 -1.03
N VAL A 86 -0.06 0.38 0.18
CA VAL A 86 0.90 -0.39 0.97
C VAL A 86 0.52 -1.86 1.11
N PRO A 87 1.51 -2.76 1.32
CA PRO A 87 1.24 -4.11 1.79
C PRO A 87 0.76 -4.10 3.26
N ASP A 88 0.35 -5.27 3.76
CA ASP A 88 -0.09 -5.43 5.16
C ASP A 88 1.05 -5.48 6.19
N PHE A 89 2.30 -5.33 5.76
CA PHE A 89 3.52 -5.39 6.57
C PHE A 89 3.59 -6.61 7.52
N LEU A 90 2.85 -7.69 7.24
CA LEU A 90 2.68 -8.87 8.11
C LEU A 90 2.18 -8.48 9.53
N ASP A 91 1.32 -7.45 9.60
CA ASP A 91 0.76 -6.90 10.86
C ASP A 91 1.80 -6.30 11.83
N LYS A 92 2.97 -5.91 11.31
CA LYS A 92 4.00 -5.24 12.11
C LYS A 92 3.57 -3.79 12.41
N ASP A 93 3.19 -3.56 13.63
CA ASP A 93 2.63 -2.28 14.08
C ASP A 93 3.60 -1.10 13.92
N GLU A 94 4.89 -1.34 14.22
CA GLU A 94 5.96 -0.35 14.04
C GLU A 94 6.16 0.04 12.57
N SER A 95 5.97 -0.91 11.64
CA SER A 95 6.08 -0.65 10.21
C SER A 95 4.92 0.24 9.72
N LEU A 96 3.70 -0.06 10.16
CA LEU A 96 2.54 0.77 9.88
C LEU A 96 2.73 2.19 10.42
N GLN A 97 3.22 2.31 11.67
CA GLN A 97 3.44 3.61 12.31
C GLN A 97 4.43 4.47 11.54
N LYS A 98 5.54 3.91 11.04
CA LYS A 98 6.51 4.66 10.22
C LYS A 98 5.88 5.33 9.01
N VAL A 99 4.99 4.61 8.30
CA VAL A 99 4.30 5.19 7.14
C VAL A 99 3.33 6.30 7.58
N LEU A 100 2.64 6.12 8.70
CA LEU A 100 1.73 7.13 9.25
C LEU A 100 2.48 8.39 9.72
N ASP A 101 3.68 8.24 10.30
CA ASP A 101 4.51 9.36 10.76
C ASP A 101 4.98 10.27 9.61
N ALA A 102 4.99 9.75 8.37
CA ALA A 102 5.27 10.55 7.17
C ALA A 102 4.04 11.32 6.64
N TRP A 103 2.87 11.14 7.24
CA TRP A 103 1.63 11.87 6.98
C TRP A 103 1.18 11.86 5.51
N PRO A 104 0.91 10.68 4.88
CA PRO A 104 0.21 10.65 3.60
C PRO A 104 -1.23 11.16 3.77
N GLU A 105 -1.78 11.86 2.79
CA GLU A 105 -3.17 12.31 2.82
C GLU A 105 -4.15 11.15 2.63
N ILE A 106 -3.74 10.14 1.83
CA ILE A 106 -4.57 8.97 1.55
C ILE A 106 -3.75 7.70 1.80
N PHE A 107 -4.27 6.85 2.67
CA PHE A 107 -3.71 5.54 2.94
C PHE A 107 -4.59 4.46 2.32
N ASN A 108 -4.08 3.84 1.26
CA ASN A 108 -4.75 2.77 0.56
C ASN A 108 -4.14 1.40 0.93
N HIS A 109 -5.01 0.46 1.27
CA HIS A 109 -4.68 -0.96 1.36
C HIS A 109 -5.83 -1.78 0.79
N ASN A 110 -5.59 -2.48 -0.32
CA ASN A 110 -6.63 -3.21 -1.02
C ASN A 110 -7.00 -4.51 -0.33
N MET A 111 -8.31 -4.80 -0.24
CA MET A 111 -8.83 -6.12 0.11
C MET A 111 -8.64 -7.12 -1.03
N GLU A 112 -8.67 -6.64 -2.26
CA GLU A 112 -8.58 -7.34 -3.54
C GLU A 112 -9.75 -8.29 -3.82
N THR A 113 -10.22 -9.05 -2.85
CA THR A 113 -11.33 -9.99 -2.99
C THR A 113 -12.04 -10.24 -1.65
N VAL A 114 -13.12 -10.99 -1.69
CA VAL A 114 -13.93 -11.36 -0.54
C VAL A 114 -13.22 -12.40 0.36
N ARG A 115 -13.69 -12.57 1.58
CA ARG A 115 -13.10 -13.45 2.62
C ARG A 115 -12.83 -14.85 2.12
N ARG A 116 -13.83 -15.51 1.51
CA ARG A 116 -13.74 -16.89 1.04
C ARG A 116 -12.64 -17.08 -0.01
N LEU A 117 -12.47 -16.11 -0.90
CA LEU A 117 -11.52 -16.21 -2.01
C LEU A 117 -10.10 -15.75 -1.64
N THR A 118 -9.92 -15.02 -0.53
CA THR A 118 -8.62 -14.48 -0.12
C THR A 118 -7.50 -15.54 -0.09
N PRO A 119 -7.67 -16.74 0.47
CA PRO A 119 -6.59 -17.73 0.50
C PRO A 119 -6.15 -18.22 -0.89
N GLN A 120 -7.06 -18.23 -1.86
CA GLN A 120 -6.78 -18.65 -3.23
C GLN A 120 -6.15 -17.54 -4.07
N VAL A 121 -6.63 -16.31 -3.90
CA VAL A 121 -6.26 -15.15 -4.70
C VAL A 121 -5.00 -14.48 -4.15
N ARG A 122 -4.83 -14.46 -2.83
CA ARG A 122 -3.74 -13.79 -2.09
C ARG A 122 -3.16 -14.73 -1.02
N SER A 123 -2.47 -15.77 -1.42
CA SER A 123 -2.05 -16.90 -0.55
C SER A 123 -1.26 -16.51 0.72
N ARG A 124 -0.60 -15.35 0.75
CA ARG A 124 0.14 -14.84 1.91
C ARG A 124 -0.54 -13.69 2.64
N ALA A 125 -1.68 -13.22 2.15
CA ALA A 125 -2.49 -12.22 2.83
C ALA A 125 -3.59 -12.88 3.65
N ALA A 126 -4.11 -12.16 4.65
CA ALA A 126 -5.27 -12.57 5.40
C ALA A 126 -6.32 -11.45 5.35
N TYR A 127 -7.58 -11.82 5.16
CA TYR A 127 -8.70 -10.90 5.06
C TYR A 127 -8.79 -9.99 6.31
N ASP A 128 -8.76 -10.61 7.52
CA ASP A 128 -8.85 -9.87 8.77
C ASP A 128 -7.63 -9.00 9.05
N ARG A 129 -6.44 -9.41 8.55
CA ARG A 129 -5.23 -8.57 8.62
C ARG A 129 -5.39 -7.31 7.78
N SER A 130 -5.95 -7.41 6.58
CA SER A 130 -6.21 -6.25 5.73
C SER A 130 -7.19 -5.27 6.37
N LEU A 131 -8.26 -5.76 6.99
CA LEU A 131 -9.19 -4.93 7.77
C LEU A 131 -8.50 -4.29 8.99
N SER A 132 -7.65 -5.06 9.71
CA SER A 132 -6.89 -4.55 10.86
C SER A 132 -6.00 -3.38 10.48
N VAL A 133 -5.28 -3.46 9.34
CA VAL A 133 -4.45 -2.36 8.83
C VAL A 133 -5.29 -1.10 8.64
N LEU A 134 -6.40 -1.18 7.92
CA LEU A 134 -7.26 -0.02 7.65
C LEU A 134 -7.88 0.58 8.93
N ARG A 135 -8.29 -0.28 9.86
CA ARG A 135 -8.83 0.14 11.16
C ARG A 135 -7.78 0.91 11.98
N LYS A 136 -6.56 0.35 12.11
CA LYS A 136 -5.46 1.01 12.82
C LYS A 136 -5.12 2.38 12.20
N VAL A 137 -5.14 2.49 10.87
CA VAL A 137 -4.92 3.77 10.19
C VAL A 137 -6.01 4.77 10.52
N LYS A 138 -7.28 4.35 10.47
CA LYS A 138 -8.42 5.21 10.81
C LYS A 138 -8.38 5.70 12.26
N GLU A 139 -7.99 4.83 13.20
CA GLU A 139 -7.86 5.16 14.61
C GLU A 139 -6.73 6.15 14.89
N ARG A 140 -5.58 5.99 14.21
CA ARG A 140 -4.37 6.81 14.45
C ARG A 140 -4.33 8.08 13.62
N GLY A 141 -4.88 8.06 12.42
CA GLY A 141 -4.91 9.19 11.48
C GLY A 141 -6.16 10.06 11.59
N VAL A 142 -6.82 10.10 12.76
CA VAL A 142 -8.13 10.73 12.98
C VAL A 142 -8.26 12.11 12.34
N GLY A 143 -9.15 12.21 11.34
CA GLY A 143 -9.51 13.48 10.68
C GLY A 143 -8.45 14.03 9.70
N ILE A 144 -7.31 13.35 9.53
CA ILE A 144 -6.20 13.84 8.70
C ILE A 144 -5.90 12.86 7.55
N ILE A 145 -5.84 11.55 7.85
CA ILE A 145 -5.53 10.52 6.86
C ILE A 145 -6.81 9.84 6.39
N HIS A 146 -7.09 9.89 5.09
CA HIS A 146 -8.21 9.20 4.48
C HIS A 146 -7.85 7.76 4.17
N THR A 147 -8.63 6.80 4.67
CA THR A 147 -8.46 5.39 4.30
C THR A 147 -9.15 5.08 2.98
N LYS A 148 -8.51 4.25 2.16
CA LYS A 148 -9.02 3.78 0.88
C LYS A 148 -8.79 2.28 0.74
N SER A 149 -9.68 1.58 0.06
CA SER A 149 -9.55 0.17 -0.27
C SER A 149 -10.12 -0.13 -1.65
N GLY A 150 -9.67 -1.22 -2.26
CA GLY A 150 -10.15 -1.71 -3.54
C GLY A 150 -10.50 -3.19 -3.49
N ILE A 151 -11.50 -3.58 -4.28
CA ILE A 151 -11.92 -4.96 -4.51
C ILE A 151 -12.04 -5.17 -6.01
N MET A 152 -11.45 -6.25 -6.53
CA MET A 152 -11.63 -6.70 -7.90
C MET A 152 -12.93 -7.52 -7.98
N LEU A 153 -13.64 -7.37 -9.09
CA LEU A 153 -14.86 -8.13 -9.37
C LEU A 153 -14.60 -9.17 -10.47
N GLY A 154 -15.35 -10.28 -10.42
CA GLY A 154 -15.29 -11.34 -11.42
C GLY A 154 -14.32 -12.49 -11.07
N LEU A 155 -13.90 -12.60 -9.81
CA LEU A 155 -13.04 -13.69 -9.33
C LEU A 155 -13.85 -14.90 -8.81
N GLY A 156 -15.19 -14.82 -8.84
CA GLY A 156 -16.11 -15.87 -8.35
C GLY A 156 -16.76 -15.55 -7.01
N GLU A 157 -16.71 -14.27 -6.60
CA GLU A 157 -17.48 -13.76 -5.45
C GLU A 157 -18.97 -13.73 -5.76
N THR A 158 -19.80 -13.84 -4.71
CA THR A 158 -21.24 -13.55 -4.81
C THR A 158 -21.53 -12.10 -4.43
N GLU A 159 -22.71 -11.63 -4.77
CA GLU A 159 -23.15 -10.26 -4.41
C GLU A 159 -23.25 -10.12 -2.88
N GLU A 160 -23.72 -11.13 -2.18
CA GLU A 160 -23.83 -11.15 -0.73
C GLU A 160 -22.45 -11.02 -0.07
N GLU A 161 -21.44 -11.76 -0.56
CA GLU A 161 -20.07 -11.69 -0.06
C GLU A 161 -19.45 -10.31 -0.31
N LEU A 162 -19.77 -9.69 -1.45
CA LEU A 162 -19.33 -8.33 -1.75
C LEU A 162 -19.92 -7.33 -0.78
N PHE A 163 -21.24 -7.39 -0.52
CA PHE A 163 -21.90 -6.53 0.45
C PHE A 163 -21.40 -6.77 1.89
N GLU A 164 -21.07 -8.02 2.25
CA GLU A 164 -20.42 -8.32 3.53
C GLU A 164 -19.06 -7.58 3.62
N SER A 165 -18.24 -7.70 2.60
CA SER A 165 -16.92 -7.04 2.55
C SER A 165 -17.03 -5.51 2.63
N MET A 166 -18.05 -4.92 1.99
CA MET A 166 -18.32 -3.48 2.08
C MET A 166 -18.75 -3.08 3.50
N ARG A 167 -19.57 -3.89 4.18
CA ARG A 167 -19.94 -3.65 5.60
C ARG A 167 -18.73 -3.76 6.52
N ASP A 168 -17.88 -4.78 6.31
CA ASP A 168 -16.65 -4.94 7.09
C ASP A 168 -15.70 -3.74 6.95
N LEU A 169 -15.60 -3.17 5.74
CA LEU A 169 -14.78 -1.98 5.48
C LEU A 169 -15.37 -0.71 6.10
N ARG A 170 -16.68 -0.66 6.32
CA ARG A 170 -17.34 0.51 6.90
C ARG A 170 -17.25 0.55 8.43
N ASN A 171 -17.16 -0.59 9.09
CA ASN A 171 -17.09 -0.76 10.55
C ASN A 171 -15.67 -0.60 11.08
#